data_1c7b90602df7da236f82a8c7947d4718
#
_entry.id   1c7b90602df7da236f82a8c7947d4718
#
_cell.length_a   1.000
_cell.length_b   1.000
_cell.length_c   1.000
_cell.angle_alpha   90.00
_cell.angle_beta   90.00
_cell.angle_gamma   90.00
#
_symmetry.space_group_name_H-M   'P 1'
#
loop_
_entity.id
_entity.type
_entity.pdbx_description
1 polymer ?
#
loop_
_entity_poly.entity_id
_entity_poly.type
_entity_poly.pdbx_seq_one_letter_code
_entity_poly.pdbx_strand_id
1 'polypeptide(L)'
;MPWMIPGSPDEYVRLIEAVDRPQFGAHLDVVNMITTPERYFFNDRFLEECFRKLDGRICSCHLKDIRLKQEYTFQLEECACGEGTLDIGLYARLASAQNPCMPMIIEHLDTDSQYIESVRYVQRRLA
;
A
#
# COMPACT_ATOMS: atom_id res chain seq x y z
N MET A 1 -10.92 0.52 2.29
CA MET A 1 -12.29 0.32 2.80
C MET A 1 -12.39 0.90 4.21
N PRO A 2 -13.28 1.89 4.45
CA PRO A 2 -13.26 2.65 5.71
C PRO A 2 -13.69 1.85 6.96
N TRP A 3 -14.18 0.64 6.77
CA TRP A 3 -14.60 -0.27 7.85
C TRP A 3 -13.65 -1.45 8.08
N MET A 4 -12.53 -1.52 7.33
CA MET A 4 -11.56 -2.59 7.54
C MET A 4 -10.68 -2.31 8.75
N ILE A 5 -10.36 -3.35 9.47
CA ILE A 5 -9.43 -3.33 10.59
C ILE A 5 -8.24 -4.24 10.21
N PRO A 6 -7.01 -3.76 10.29
CA PRO A 6 -6.57 -2.42 10.75
C PRO A 6 -6.81 -1.32 9.71
N GLY A 7 -7.31 -0.15 10.13
CA GLY A 7 -7.51 1.04 9.29
C GLY A 7 -6.40 2.09 9.42
N SER A 8 -5.35 1.77 10.18
CA SER A 8 -4.20 2.65 10.38
C SER A 8 -2.95 1.85 10.77
N PRO A 9 -1.74 2.41 10.56
CA PRO A 9 -0.51 1.77 11.02
C PRO A 9 -0.47 1.58 12.55
N ASP A 10 -1.08 2.45 13.33
CA ASP A 10 -1.16 2.27 14.79
C ASP A 10 -2.05 1.08 15.19
N GLU A 11 -3.13 0.83 14.45
CA GLU A 11 -3.95 -0.35 14.67
C GLU A 11 -3.23 -1.64 14.30
N TYR A 12 -2.44 -1.64 13.22
CA TYR A 12 -1.54 -2.77 12.90
C TYR A 12 -0.58 -3.07 14.04
N VAL A 13 0.08 -2.04 14.57
CA VAL A 13 1.01 -2.19 15.70
C VAL A 13 0.30 -2.82 16.89
N ARG A 14 -0.84 -2.26 17.30
CA ARG A 14 -1.63 -2.79 18.42
C ARG A 14 -2.06 -4.23 18.22
N LEU A 15 -2.50 -4.58 17.00
CA LEU A 15 -2.91 -5.94 16.66
C LEU A 15 -1.73 -6.91 16.74
N ILE A 16 -0.58 -6.57 16.17
CA ILE A 16 0.61 -7.40 16.20
C ILE A 16 1.09 -7.61 17.63
N GLU A 17 1.09 -6.57 18.46
CA GLU A 17 1.45 -6.66 19.88
C GLU A 17 0.45 -7.49 20.68
N ALA A 18 -0.84 -7.38 20.39
CA ALA A 18 -1.86 -8.17 21.07
C ALA A 18 -1.80 -9.66 20.73
N VAL A 19 -1.46 -10.01 19.49
CA VAL A 19 -1.27 -11.41 19.05
C VAL A 19 0.00 -11.99 19.65
N ASP A 20 1.05 -11.20 19.75
CA ASP A 20 2.35 -11.57 20.37
C ASP A 20 2.88 -12.94 19.90
N ARG A 21 3.02 -13.07 18.58
CA ARG A 21 3.57 -14.28 17.95
C ARG A 21 4.59 -13.89 16.87
N PRO A 22 5.78 -14.49 16.85
CA PRO A 22 6.83 -14.17 15.87
C PRO A 22 6.44 -14.55 14.42
N GLN A 23 5.44 -15.41 14.24
CA GLN A 23 4.90 -15.79 12.93
C GLN A 23 3.83 -14.84 12.43
N PHE A 24 3.41 -13.86 13.23
CA PHE A 24 2.37 -12.90 12.89
C PHE A 24 2.99 -11.55 12.54
N GLY A 25 2.70 -11.04 11.36
CA GLY A 25 3.19 -9.75 10.88
C GLY A 25 2.19 -9.08 9.94
N ALA A 26 2.55 -7.92 9.44
CA ALA A 26 1.70 -7.16 8.54
C ALA A 26 1.84 -7.66 7.09
N HIS A 27 0.72 -7.96 6.46
CA HIS A 27 0.57 -7.90 5.02
C HIS A 27 0.06 -6.49 4.70
N LEU A 28 0.99 -5.60 4.30
CA LEU A 28 0.69 -4.17 4.21
C LEU A 28 -0.06 -3.85 2.92
N ASP A 29 -1.25 -3.29 3.06
CA ASP A 29 -2.02 -2.71 1.98
C ASP A 29 -2.32 -1.24 2.32
N VAL A 30 -1.50 -0.34 1.80
CA VAL A 30 -1.61 1.08 2.10
C VAL A 30 -2.87 1.68 1.51
N VAL A 31 -3.28 1.25 0.31
CA VAL A 31 -4.48 1.76 -0.36
C VAL A 31 -5.74 1.52 0.47
N ASN A 32 -5.84 0.37 1.12
CA ASN A 32 -6.97 0.08 2.00
C ASN A 32 -7.07 1.03 3.21
N MET A 33 -5.98 1.67 3.59
CA MET A 33 -5.95 2.66 4.66
C MET A 33 -6.09 4.12 4.18
N ILE A 34 -6.05 4.37 2.86
CA ILE A 34 -6.27 5.70 2.29
C ILE A 34 -7.77 5.97 2.22
N THR A 35 -8.33 6.44 3.33
CA THR A 35 -9.77 6.67 3.49
C THR A 35 -10.13 8.12 3.74
N THR A 36 -9.16 9.03 3.73
CA THR A 36 -9.34 10.46 3.95
C THR A 36 -8.64 11.29 2.87
N PRO A 37 -9.10 12.51 2.60
CA PRO A 37 -8.42 13.43 1.69
C PRO A 37 -6.95 13.66 2.06
N GLU A 38 -6.65 13.79 3.34
CA GLU A 38 -5.29 14.00 3.82
C GLU A 38 -4.36 12.86 3.39
N ARG A 39 -4.76 11.59 3.65
CA ARG A 39 -3.95 10.43 3.27
C ARG A 39 -3.84 10.26 1.75
N TYR A 40 -4.84 10.71 1.00
CA TYR A 40 -4.82 10.67 -0.45
C TYR A 40 -3.87 11.69 -1.05
N PHE A 41 -4.01 12.97 -0.66
CA PHE A 41 -3.21 14.06 -1.24
C PHE A 41 -1.77 14.11 -0.73
N PHE A 42 -1.50 13.55 0.46
CA PHE A 42 -0.17 13.44 1.05
C PHE A 42 0.22 11.98 1.26
N ASN A 43 -0.02 11.16 0.24
CA ASN A 43 0.21 9.72 0.33
C ASN A 43 1.70 9.35 0.50
N ASP A 44 2.62 10.17 0.03
CA ASP A 44 4.05 10.06 0.29
C ASP A 44 4.36 10.06 1.80
N ARG A 45 3.85 11.04 2.53
CA ARG A 45 4.01 11.12 3.99
C ARG A 45 3.33 9.96 4.70
N PHE A 46 2.17 9.55 4.21
CA PHE A 46 1.44 8.42 4.78
C PHE A 46 2.18 7.10 4.55
N LEU A 47 2.78 6.90 3.38
CA LEU A 47 3.68 5.77 3.10
C LEU A 47 4.86 5.73 4.09
N GLU A 48 5.57 6.84 4.25
CA GLU A 48 6.68 6.94 5.19
C GLU A 48 6.25 6.66 6.64
N GLU A 49 5.08 7.15 7.05
CA GLU A 49 4.49 6.85 8.37
C GLU A 49 4.25 5.35 8.56
N CYS A 50 3.63 4.68 7.57
CA CYS A 50 3.36 3.25 7.61
C CYS A 50 4.65 2.45 7.79
N PHE A 51 5.65 2.69 6.96
CA PHE A 51 6.91 1.96 7.02
C PHE A 51 7.71 2.26 8.28
N ARG A 52 7.70 3.47 8.78
CA ARG A 52 8.34 3.84 10.04
C ARG A 52 7.71 3.16 11.25
N LYS A 53 6.36 3.14 11.33
CA LYS A 53 5.64 2.53 12.45
C LYS A 53 5.67 1.00 12.43
N LEU A 54 5.71 0.41 11.25
CA LEU A 54 5.71 -1.04 11.04
C LEU A 54 7.10 -1.60 10.74
N ASP A 55 8.16 -0.85 11.05
CA ASP A 55 9.54 -1.28 10.80
C ASP A 55 9.81 -2.66 11.43
N GLY A 56 10.36 -3.58 10.62
CA GLY A 56 10.62 -4.96 11.00
C GLY A 56 9.39 -5.85 11.19
N ARG A 57 8.17 -5.34 10.94
CA ARG A 57 6.90 -6.07 11.14
C ARG A 57 6.15 -6.37 9.85
N ILE A 58 6.62 -5.86 8.70
CA ILE A 58 5.99 -6.09 7.39
C ILE A 58 6.57 -7.37 6.79
N CYS A 59 5.69 -8.31 6.45
CA CYS A 59 6.05 -9.58 5.83
C CYS A 59 5.85 -9.59 4.31
N SER A 60 4.91 -8.80 3.82
CA SER A 60 4.59 -8.65 2.40
C SER A 60 3.77 -7.39 2.17
N CYS A 61 3.67 -6.97 0.91
CA CYS A 61 2.90 -5.78 0.51
C CYS A 61 1.96 -6.10 -0.64
N HIS A 62 0.76 -5.51 -0.64
CA HIS A 62 -0.04 -5.35 -1.84
C HIS A 62 0.35 -4.07 -2.57
N LEU A 63 0.46 -4.16 -3.88
CA LEU A 63 0.68 -3.02 -4.77
C LEU A 63 -0.53 -2.84 -5.67
N LYS A 64 -1.22 -1.75 -5.49
CA LYS A 64 -2.26 -1.21 -6.36
C LYS A 64 -2.20 0.30 -6.30
N ASP A 65 -2.80 0.95 -7.25
CA ASP A 65 -2.88 2.40 -7.26
C ASP A 65 -4.29 2.85 -6.88
N ILE A 66 -4.45 4.14 -6.63
CA ILE A 66 -5.71 4.73 -6.21
C ILE A 66 -5.90 6.08 -6.91
N ARG A 67 -7.10 6.34 -7.37
CA ARG A 67 -7.46 7.63 -7.97
C ARG A 67 -8.77 8.19 -7.43
N LEU A 68 -8.87 9.51 -7.47
CA LEU A 68 -10.09 10.24 -7.14
C LEU A 68 -11.05 10.18 -8.34
N LYS A 69 -12.30 9.80 -8.09
CA LYS A 69 -13.37 9.89 -9.09
C LYS A 69 -13.78 11.35 -9.34
N GLN A 70 -14.23 11.62 -10.55
CA GLN A 70 -14.77 12.94 -10.89
C GLN A 70 -16.23 13.06 -10.43
N GLU A 71 -16.40 13.10 -9.11
CA GLU A 71 -17.70 13.18 -8.44
C GLU A 71 -17.71 14.36 -7.45
N TYR A 72 -18.91 14.80 -7.03
CA TYR A 72 -19.04 15.91 -6.08
C TYR A 72 -18.55 15.55 -4.67
N THR A 73 -18.67 14.28 -4.29
CA THR A 73 -18.22 13.78 -2.99
C THR A 73 -16.86 13.14 -3.13
N PHE A 74 -16.09 13.11 -2.05
CA PHE A 74 -14.78 12.44 -2.03
C PHE A 74 -14.97 10.93 -2.19
N GLN A 75 -14.73 10.45 -3.40
CA GLN A 75 -14.83 9.04 -3.76
C GLN A 75 -13.54 8.57 -4.41
N LEU A 76 -12.99 7.49 -3.87
CA LEU A 76 -11.78 6.86 -4.37
C LEU A 76 -12.11 5.54 -5.05
N GLU A 77 -11.30 5.18 -6.05
CA GLU A 77 -11.33 3.86 -6.67
C GLU A 77 -9.91 3.32 -6.86
N GLU A 78 -9.78 2.01 -6.75
CA GLU A 78 -8.55 1.30 -7.06
C GLU A 78 -8.31 1.27 -8.57
N CYS A 79 -7.05 1.29 -8.98
CA CYS A 79 -6.65 1.20 -10.38
C CYS A 79 -5.28 0.51 -10.52
N ALA A 80 -4.89 0.22 -11.75
CA ALA A 80 -3.60 -0.38 -12.04
C ALA A 80 -2.43 0.56 -11.65
N CYS A 81 -1.30 -0.01 -11.28
CA CYS A 81 -0.12 0.77 -10.90
C CYS A 81 0.30 1.72 -12.03
N GLY A 82 0.31 3.01 -11.74
CA GLY A 82 0.61 4.07 -12.69
C GLY A 82 -0.60 4.78 -13.29
N GLU A 83 -1.81 4.34 -12.97
CA GLU A 83 -3.06 4.99 -13.41
C GLU A 83 -3.66 5.91 -12.33
N GLY A 84 -3.10 5.89 -11.13
CA GLY A 84 -3.53 6.69 -9.99
C GLY A 84 -2.49 7.71 -9.55
N THR A 85 -2.56 8.06 -8.28
CA THR A 85 -1.73 9.11 -7.68
C THR A 85 -0.86 8.62 -6.52
N LEU A 86 -0.90 7.32 -6.18
CA LEU A 86 -0.02 6.78 -5.16
C LEU A 86 1.44 6.85 -5.63
N ASP A 87 2.35 7.29 -4.77
CA ASP A 87 3.78 7.21 -5.07
C ASP A 87 4.28 5.74 -4.99
N ILE A 88 3.94 4.99 -6.04
CA ILE A 88 4.34 3.58 -6.19
C ILE A 88 5.86 3.41 -6.13
N GLY A 89 6.60 4.40 -6.66
CA GLY A 89 8.07 4.37 -6.62
C GLY A 89 8.60 4.47 -5.20
N LEU A 90 8.07 5.40 -4.40
CA LEU A 90 8.41 5.50 -2.98
C LEU A 90 8.00 4.23 -2.22
N TYR A 91 6.78 3.74 -2.44
CA TYR A 91 6.29 2.52 -1.80
C TYR A 91 7.24 1.33 -2.04
N ALA A 92 7.58 1.07 -3.29
CA ALA A 92 8.47 -0.03 -3.65
C ALA A 92 9.88 0.15 -3.09
N ARG A 93 10.43 1.38 -3.07
CA ARG A 93 11.73 1.66 -2.45
C ARG A 93 11.72 1.45 -0.93
N LEU A 94 10.68 1.91 -0.23
CA LEU A 94 10.55 1.70 1.21
C LEU A 94 10.44 0.20 1.55
N ALA A 95 9.65 -0.56 0.79
CA ALA A 95 9.54 -2.00 0.96
C ALA A 95 10.89 -2.71 0.74
N SER A 96 11.59 -2.38 -0.34
CA SER A 96 12.90 -2.95 -0.67
C SER A 96 14.00 -2.55 0.31
N ALA A 97 13.93 -1.33 0.87
CA ALA A 97 14.89 -0.88 1.88
C ALA A 97 14.72 -1.63 3.20
N GLN A 98 13.48 -1.97 3.58
CA GLN A 98 13.23 -2.77 4.78
C GLN A 98 13.62 -4.24 4.59
N ASN A 99 13.33 -4.80 3.43
CA ASN A 99 13.71 -6.15 3.05
C ASN A 99 13.90 -6.24 1.52
N PRO A 100 15.12 -6.45 1.02
CA PRO A 100 15.36 -6.58 -0.43
C PRO A 100 14.57 -7.71 -1.11
N CYS A 101 14.14 -8.70 -0.33
CA CYS A 101 13.31 -9.81 -0.80
C CYS A 101 11.82 -9.64 -0.42
N MET A 102 11.37 -8.42 -0.09
CA MET A 102 9.98 -8.16 0.28
C MET A 102 9.03 -8.61 -0.84
N PRO A 103 8.12 -9.55 -0.57
CA PRO A 103 7.09 -9.89 -1.54
C PRO A 103 6.17 -8.70 -1.77
N MET A 104 6.08 -8.23 -3.02
CA MET A 104 5.18 -7.17 -3.46
C MET A 104 4.22 -7.77 -4.49
N ILE A 105 2.94 -7.85 -4.13
CA ILE A 105 1.90 -8.56 -4.87
C ILE A 105 0.94 -7.54 -5.48
N ILE A 106 0.81 -7.57 -6.81
CA ILE A 106 -0.18 -6.76 -7.52
C ILE A 106 -1.51 -7.49 -7.48
N GLU A 107 -2.59 -6.77 -7.22
CA GLU A 107 -3.93 -7.34 -7.08
C GLU A 107 -5.03 -6.51 -7.74
N HIS A 108 -6.24 -7.09 -7.80
CA HIS A 108 -7.50 -6.46 -8.22
C HIS A 108 -7.48 -5.90 -9.65
N LEU A 109 -6.83 -6.61 -10.58
CA LEU A 109 -6.84 -6.27 -11.99
C LEU A 109 -7.66 -7.29 -12.79
N ASP A 110 -8.25 -6.84 -13.89
CA ASP A 110 -9.19 -7.63 -14.69
C ASP A 110 -8.51 -8.54 -15.71
N THR A 111 -7.30 -8.17 -16.17
CA THR A 111 -6.62 -8.85 -17.27
C THR A 111 -5.15 -9.12 -17.01
N ASP A 112 -4.62 -10.19 -17.57
CA ASP A 112 -3.19 -10.53 -17.51
C ASP A 112 -2.30 -9.38 -18.02
N SER A 113 -2.76 -8.65 -19.05
CA SER A 113 -2.02 -7.51 -19.61
C SER A 113 -1.84 -6.41 -18.55
N GLN A 114 -2.89 -6.09 -17.79
CA GLN A 114 -2.80 -5.09 -16.72
C GLN A 114 -1.83 -5.52 -15.61
N TYR A 115 -1.81 -6.81 -15.24
CA TYR A 115 -0.82 -7.34 -14.29
C TYR A 115 0.61 -7.18 -14.82
N ILE A 116 0.86 -7.57 -16.07
CA ILE A 116 2.18 -7.47 -16.70
C ILE A 116 2.64 -6.01 -16.78
N GLU A 117 1.77 -5.10 -17.17
CA GLU A 117 2.06 -3.67 -17.28
C GLU A 117 2.35 -3.04 -15.92
N SER A 118 1.57 -3.40 -14.88
CA SER A 118 1.79 -2.96 -13.51
C SER A 118 3.13 -3.45 -12.97
N VAL A 119 3.50 -4.71 -13.19
CA VAL A 119 4.83 -5.24 -12.81
C VAL A 119 5.93 -4.44 -13.49
N ARG A 120 5.83 -4.21 -14.80
CA ARG A 120 6.82 -3.43 -15.56
C ARG A 120 6.91 -1.98 -15.06
N TYR A 121 5.78 -1.39 -14.71
CA TYR A 121 5.74 -0.04 -14.15
C TYR A 121 6.52 0.03 -12.83
N VAL A 122 6.26 -0.89 -11.90
CA VAL A 122 6.95 -0.95 -10.61
C VAL A 122 8.45 -1.18 -10.80
N GLN A 123 8.84 -2.12 -11.66
CA GLN A 123 10.25 -2.42 -11.94
C GLN A 123 11.01 -1.21 -12.46
N ARG A 124 10.40 -0.41 -13.36
CA ARG A 124 11.01 0.83 -13.85
C ARG A 124 11.18 1.89 -12.76
N ARG A 125 10.39 1.86 -11.69
CA ARG A 125 10.50 2.79 -10.56
C ARG A 125 11.53 2.36 -9.51
N LEU A 126 11.93 1.09 -9.54
CA LEU A 126 13.00 0.55 -8.68
C LEU A 126 14.38 0.66 -9.32
N ALA A 127 14.43 0.73 -10.64
CA ALA A 127 15.67 0.90 -11.39
C ALA A 127 16.20 2.33 -11.29
#